data_419ec5fc448bae8eec6c47353fe1fbbc
#
_entry.id   419ec5fc448bae8eec6c47353fe1fbbc
#
_cell.length_a   1.000
_cell.length_b   1.000
_cell.length_c   1.000
_cell.angle_alpha   90.00
_cell.angle_beta   90.00
_cell.angle_gamma   90.00
#
_symmetry.space_group_name_H-M   'P 1'
#
loop_
_entity.id
_entity.type
_entity.pdbx_description
1 polymer ?
#
loop_
_entity_poly.entity_id
_entity_poly.type
_entity_poly.pdbx_seq_one_letter_code
_entity_poly.pdbx_strand_id
1 'polypeptide(L)'
;MNYLPDKEYQKIIKSMPIFCIDFLISFQNIYLLIKRKEEPLKNLYWVIGGRLMFKEKITHAAKRIQEREIGTYFSNFREIGFSNYFFPDKQNSRATHTPTLLFHIALKKMFNPILDEQHDNFIWSEYIPEELIKQTTFFNNFIFK
;
A
#
# COMPACT_ATOMS: atom_id res chain seq x y z
N MET A 1 -6.50 14.49 12.47
CA MET A 1 -5.69 14.74 11.26
C MET A 1 -6.56 15.51 10.27
N ASN A 2 -6.16 16.72 9.88
CA ASN A 2 -6.96 17.51 8.93
C ASN A 2 -6.69 17.04 7.51
N TYR A 3 -7.64 16.31 6.93
CA TYR A 3 -7.63 16.00 5.51
C TYR A 3 -8.06 17.24 4.71
N LEU A 4 -7.42 17.46 3.57
CA LEU A 4 -7.83 18.50 2.64
C LEU A 4 -9.25 18.21 2.12
N PRO A 5 -10.06 19.23 1.87
CA PRO A 5 -11.32 19.08 1.15
C PRO A 5 -11.11 18.36 -0.18
N ASP A 6 -12.05 17.51 -0.59
CA ASP A 6 -11.88 16.64 -1.77
C ASP A 6 -11.54 17.44 -3.05
N LYS A 7 -12.17 18.59 -3.26
CA LYS A 7 -11.91 19.46 -4.42
C LYS A 7 -10.47 19.99 -4.47
N GLU A 8 -9.87 20.29 -3.32
CA GLU A 8 -8.48 20.75 -3.23
C GLU A 8 -7.52 19.58 -3.44
N TYR A 9 -7.82 18.44 -2.82
CA TYR A 9 -7.04 17.21 -3.00
C TYR A 9 -7.01 16.77 -4.47
N GLN A 10 -8.14 16.87 -5.20
CA GLN A 10 -8.20 16.59 -6.64
C GLN A 10 -7.26 17.47 -7.47
N LYS A 11 -7.13 18.74 -7.12
CA LYS A 11 -6.17 19.64 -7.82
C LYS A 11 -4.74 19.19 -7.58
N ILE A 12 -4.41 18.79 -6.35
CA ILE A 12 -3.06 18.34 -5.99
C ILE A 12 -2.68 17.07 -6.76
N ILE A 13 -3.51 16.03 -6.72
CA ILE A 13 -3.20 14.76 -7.39
C ILE A 13 -3.12 14.84 -8.92
N LYS A 14 -3.73 15.86 -9.51
CA LYS A 14 -3.61 16.15 -10.96
C LYS A 14 -2.37 16.98 -11.31
N SER A 15 -1.74 17.60 -10.32
CA SER A 15 -0.67 18.57 -10.55
C SER A 15 0.69 18.05 -10.10
N MET A 16 0.74 17.07 -9.18
CA MET A 16 1.98 16.58 -8.61
C MET A 16 1.88 15.13 -8.14
N PRO A 17 3.02 14.40 -8.11
CA PRO A 17 3.07 13.07 -7.54
C PRO A 17 2.71 13.08 -6.05
N ILE A 18 2.09 11.99 -5.59
CA ILE A 18 1.80 11.76 -4.17
C ILE A 18 2.74 10.68 -3.65
N PHE A 19 3.66 11.06 -2.78
CA PHE A 19 4.59 10.10 -2.19
C PHE A 19 3.87 9.16 -1.25
N CYS A 20 4.04 7.86 -1.47
CA CYS A 20 3.42 6.80 -0.69
C CYS A 20 4.47 5.88 -0.05
N ILE A 21 4.04 5.15 0.97
CA ILE A 21 4.78 4.03 1.54
C ILE A 21 3.88 2.81 1.59
N ASP A 22 4.39 1.68 1.14
CA ASP A 22 3.69 0.40 1.07
C ASP A 22 4.44 -0.66 1.87
N PHE A 23 3.70 -1.65 2.40
CA PHE A 23 4.25 -2.73 3.22
C PHE A 23 3.86 -4.08 2.66
N LEU A 24 4.87 -4.86 2.25
CA LEU A 24 4.73 -6.27 1.96
C LEU A 24 4.88 -7.05 3.27
N ILE A 25 3.81 -7.63 3.75
CA ILE A 25 3.80 -8.43 4.98
C ILE A 25 3.83 -9.90 4.60
N SER A 26 4.77 -10.65 5.16
CA SER A 26 4.87 -12.08 4.90
C SER A 26 5.01 -12.91 6.18
N PHE A 27 4.49 -14.12 6.10
CA PHE A 27 4.81 -15.23 7.01
C PHE A 27 5.34 -16.38 6.17
N GLN A 28 6.59 -16.77 6.40
CA GLN A 28 7.28 -17.72 5.52
C GLN A 28 7.25 -17.24 4.07
N ASN A 29 6.63 -18.00 3.15
CA ASN A 29 6.52 -17.67 1.73
C ASN A 29 5.10 -17.26 1.32
N ILE A 30 4.25 -16.87 2.27
CA ILE A 30 2.90 -16.38 2.00
C ILE A 30 2.79 -14.91 2.39
N TYR A 31 1.98 -14.17 1.64
CA TYR A 31 1.89 -12.71 1.70
C TYR A 31 0.47 -12.28 2.07
N LEU A 32 0.37 -11.32 2.97
CA LEU A 32 -0.91 -10.68 3.29
C LEU A 32 -1.28 -9.71 2.18
N LEU A 33 -2.42 -9.95 1.55
CA LEU A 33 -3.02 -9.08 0.55
C LEU A 33 -4.42 -8.68 1.00
N ILE A 34 -4.78 -7.42 0.75
CA ILE A 34 -6.04 -6.83 1.17
C ILE A 34 -6.83 -6.38 -0.06
N LYS A 35 -8.10 -6.72 -0.11
CA LYS A 35 -8.99 -6.35 -1.20
C LYS A 35 -9.45 -4.90 -1.05
N ARG A 36 -9.20 -4.09 -2.07
CA ARG A 36 -9.57 -2.67 -2.09
C ARG A 36 -11.03 -2.48 -2.50
N LYS A 37 -11.74 -1.58 -1.81
CA LYS A 37 -13.10 -1.14 -2.18
C LYS A 37 -13.10 0.03 -3.15
N GLU A 38 -12.04 0.84 -3.13
CA GLU A 38 -11.96 2.11 -3.83
C GLU A 38 -10.86 2.13 -4.89
N GLU A 39 -11.01 3.05 -5.85
CA GLU A 39 -9.96 3.34 -6.83
C GLU A 39 -8.75 4.04 -6.18
N PRO A 40 -7.56 3.90 -6.73
CA PRO A 40 -7.19 2.98 -7.83
C PRO A 40 -7.19 1.52 -7.37
N LEU A 41 -7.28 0.58 -8.29
CA LEU A 41 -7.23 -0.86 -8.05
C LEU A 41 -8.45 -1.43 -7.29
N LYS A 42 -9.62 -0.82 -7.47
CA LYS A 42 -10.87 -1.33 -6.90
C LYS A 42 -11.09 -2.81 -7.24
N ASN A 43 -11.50 -3.59 -6.24
CA ASN A 43 -11.72 -5.03 -6.29
C ASN A 43 -10.45 -5.89 -6.48
N LEU A 44 -9.26 -5.30 -6.55
CA LEU A 44 -8.01 -6.04 -6.59
C LEU A 44 -7.44 -6.23 -5.19
N TYR A 45 -6.71 -7.32 -5.03
CA TYR A 45 -5.89 -7.57 -3.86
C TYR A 45 -4.56 -6.83 -3.99
N TRP A 46 -4.18 -6.12 -2.94
CA TRP A 46 -2.98 -5.29 -2.91
C TRP A 46 -2.32 -5.34 -1.55
N VAL A 47 -1.09 -4.83 -1.45
CA VAL A 47 -0.40 -4.62 -0.18
C VAL A 47 -1.02 -3.44 0.57
N ILE A 48 -0.84 -3.38 1.89
CA ILE A 48 -1.22 -2.21 2.66
C ILE A 48 -0.30 -1.03 2.38
N GLY A 49 -0.83 0.18 2.43
CA GLY A 49 -0.04 1.37 2.19
C GLY A 49 -0.82 2.67 2.26
N GLY A 50 -0.10 3.76 2.03
CA GLY A 50 -0.73 5.05 2.02
C GLY A 50 0.25 6.21 1.84
N ARG A 51 -0.30 7.39 1.63
CA ARG A 51 0.50 8.59 1.44
C ARG A 51 1.26 8.99 2.69
N LEU A 52 2.46 9.51 2.50
CA LEU A 52 3.20 10.23 3.53
C LEU A 52 2.58 11.62 3.70
N MET A 53 2.30 12.03 4.93
CA MET A 53 1.70 13.32 5.22
C MET A 53 2.77 14.40 5.35
N PHE A 54 2.37 15.66 5.18
CA PHE A 54 3.28 16.79 5.32
C PHE A 54 3.95 16.81 6.70
N LYS A 55 5.28 16.90 6.74
CA LYS A 55 6.13 16.84 7.95
C LYS A 55 6.03 15.55 8.78
N GLU A 56 5.45 14.48 8.23
CA GLU A 56 5.34 13.19 8.91
C GLU A 56 6.64 12.38 8.75
N LYS A 57 7.14 11.84 9.86
CA LYS A 57 8.24 10.87 9.82
C LYS A 57 7.75 9.53 9.28
N ILE A 58 8.58 8.83 8.51
CA ILE A 58 8.24 7.50 7.94
C ILE A 58 7.81 6.51 9.04
N THR A 59 8.45 6.52 10.21
CA THR A 59 8.08 5.67 11.33
C THR A 59 6.69 5.96 11.88
N HIS A 60 6.26 7.22 11.89
CA HIS A 60 4.92 7.63 12.30
C HIS A 60 3.88 7.24 11.24
N ALA A 61 4.21 7.46 9.96
CA ALA A 61 3.37 7.03 8.84
C ALA A 61 3.20 5.51 8.84
N ALA A 62 4.28 4.75 9.06
CA ALA A 62 4.25 3.30 9.15
C ALA A 62 3.28 2.81 10.23
N LYS A 63 3.36 3.39 11.43
CA LYS A 63 2.45 3.07 12.53
C LYS A 63 1.00 3.41 12.17
N ARG A 64 0.75 4.63 11.72
CA ARG A 64 -0.58 5.13 11.34
C ARG A 64 -1.25 4.26 10.26
N ILE A 65 -0.52 3.92 9.21
CA ILE A 65 -1.05 3.14 8.09
C ILE A 65 -1.37 1.71 8.54
N GLN A 66 -0.45 1.05 9.23
CA GLN A 66 -0.66 -0.32 9.68
C GLN A 66 -1.81 -0.42 10.68
N GLU A 67 -1.87 0.46 11.69
CA GLU A 67 -2.97 0.48 12.66
C GLU A 67 -4.32 0.74 12.00
N ARG A 68 -4.37 1.64 11.00
CA ARG A 68 -5.60 1.92 10.25
C ARG A 68 -6.06 0.73 9.41
N GLU A 69 -5.17 0.13 8.63
CA GLU A 69 -5.55 -0.83 7.60
C GLU A 69 -5.64 -2.28 8.08
N ILE A 70 -4.89 -2.64 9.12
CA ILE A 70 -4.85 -4.01 9.65
C ILE A 70 -5.01 -4.11 11.17
N GLY A 71 -5.24 -2.98 11.85
CA GLY A 71 -5.52 -2.94 13.30
C GLY A 71 -4.33 -3.25 14.21
N THR A 72 -3.11 -3.31 13.68
CA THR A 72 -1.90 -3.60 14.47
C THR A 72 -0.68 -2.91 13.88
N TYR A 73 0.42 -2.91 14.64
CA TYR A 73 1.68 -2.31 14.22
C TYR A 73 2.86 -3.25 14.44
N PHE A 74 3.67 -3.42 13.42
CA PHE A 74 4.93 -4.14 13.44
C PHE A 74 6.08 -3.18 13.20
N SER A 75 6.99 -3.06 14.16
CA SER A 75 8.14 -2.14 14.10
C SER A 75 9.34 -2.71 13.33
N ASN A 76 9.33 -3.99 13.01
CA ASN A 76 10.41 -4.70 12.32
C ASN A 76 10.35 -4.61 10.80
N PHE A 77 9.90 -3.48 10.26
CA PHE A 77 9.90 -3.24 8.82
C PHE A 77 11.28 -2.78 8.32
N ARG A 78 11.65 -3.24 7.14
CA ARG A 78 12.88 -2.85 6.45
C ARG A 78 12.57 -2.41 5.03
N GLU A 79 13.29 -1.42 4.56
CA GLU A 79 13.20 -0.97 3.17
C GLU A 79 13.66 -2.09 2.21
N ILE A 80 12.87 -2.32 1.16
CA ILE A 80 13.19 -3.28 0.10
C ILE A 80 13.26 -2.62 -1.27
N GLY A 81 12.82 -1.38 -1.42
CA GLY A 81 12.98 -0.63 -2.65
C GLY A 81 11.98 0.48 -2.88
N PHE A 82 12.03 0.97 -4.11
CA PHE A 82 11.24 2.08 -4.60
C PHE A 82 10.49 1.67 -5.86
N SER A 83 9.26 2.15 -5.98
CA SER A 83 8.45 1.94 -7.16
C SER A 83 7.79 3.24 -7.60
N ASN A 84 7.54 3.37 -8.88
CA ASN A 84 6.93 4.57 -9.44
C ASN A 84 5.63 4.19 -10.15
N TYR A 85 4.53 4.19 -9.40
CA TYR A 85 3.24 3.76 -9.91
C TYR A 85 2.51 4.87 -10.66
N PHE A 86 1.95 4.50 -11.80
CA PHE A 86 1.05 5.33 -12.59
C PHE A 86 -0.30 4.62 -12.71
N PHE A 87 -1.30 5.13 -12.03
CA PHE A 87 -2.66 4.61 -12.12
C PHE A 87 -3.43 5.45 -13.13
N PRO A 88 -3.88 4.84 -14.26
CA PRO A 88 -4.59 5.56 -15.31
C PRO A 88 -5.95 6.07 -14.82
N ASP A 89 -6.43 7.15 -15.43
CA ASP A 89 -7.80 7.60 -15.29
C ASP A 89 -8.73 6.63 -16.04
N LYS A 90 -9.35 5.73 -15.32
CA LYS A 90 -10.45 4.93 -15.84
C LYS A 90 -11.74 5.63 -15.45
N GLN A 91 -12.57 6.05 -16.41
CA GLN A 91 -13.86 6.75 -16.28
C GLN A 91 -14.30 7.01 -14.83
N ASN A 92 -14.10 8.25 -14.33
CA ASN A 92 -14.32 8.68 -12.94
C ASN A 92 -13.34 8.13 -11.88
N SER A 93 -12.30 7.41 -12.24
CA SER A 93 -11.20 7.11 -11.32
C SER A 93 -10.17 8.23 -11.37
N ARG A 94 -9.54 8.44 -10.23
CA ARG A 94 -8.50 9.45 -10.08
C ARG A 94 -7.21 8.91 -10.68
N ALA A 95 -6.79 9.39 -11.84
CA ALA A 95 -5.40 9.17 -12.29
C ALA A 95 -4.46 9.66 -11.20
N THR A 96 -3.57 8.80 -10.75
CA THR A 96 -2.58 9.15 -9.74
C THR A 96 -1.19 8.74 -10.16
N HIS A 97 -0.22 9.57 -9.79
CA HIS A 97 1.19 9.26 -9.86
C HIS A 97 1.73 9.14 -8.44
N THR A 98 2.12 7.93 -8.05
CA THR A 98 2.54 7.62 -6.67
C THR A 98 3.93 7.01 -6.64
N PRO A 99 5.00 7.83 -6.54
CA PRO A 99 6.31 7.36 -6.12
C PRO A 99 6.17 6.71 -4.74
N THR A 100 6.57 5.46 -4.60
CA THR A 100 6.27 4.65 -3.43
C THR A 100 7.53 4.00 -2.89
N LEU A 101 7.81 4.20 -1.62
CA LEU A 101 8.84 3.48 -0.89
C LEU A 101 8.26 2.17 -0.35
N LEU A 102 8.93 1.06 -0.65
CA LEU A 102 8.47 -0.27 -0.29
C LEU A 102 9.21 -0.80 0.92
N PHE A 103 8.46 -1.31 1.89
CA PHE A 103 8.97 -1.97 3.08
C PHE A 103 8.50 -3.43 3.14
N HIS A 104 9.31 -4.27 3.74
CA HIS A 104 8.97 -5.66 4.05
C HIS A 104 8.87 -5.87 5.56
N ILE A 105 7.83 -6.61 5.97
CA ILE A 105 7.60 -7.05 7.34
C ILE A 105 7.56 -8.57 7.34
N ALA A 106 8.59 -9.22 7.90
CA ALA A 106 8.61 -10.67 8.09
C ALA A 106 8.01 -11.01 9.46
N LEU A 107 6.96 -11.79 9.47
CA LEU A 107 6.26 -12.22 10.68
C LEU A 107 6.78 -13.57 11.20
N LYS A 108 6.72 -13.76 12.52
CA LYS A 108 6.99 -15.05 13.17
C LYS A 108 5.75 -15.96 13.23
N LYS A 109 4.55 -15.38 13.11
CA LYS A 109 3.27 -16.10 13.08
C LYS A 109 2.25 -15.29 12.28
N MET A 110 1.28 -15.99 11.69
CA MET A 110 0.12 -15.33 11.05
C MET A 110 -0.77 -14.66 12.08
N PHE A 111 -1.52 -13.67 11.64
CA PHE A 111 -2.56 -13.00 12.42
C PHE A 111 -3.79 -12.75 11.55
N ASN A 112 -4.89 -12.42 12.17
CA ASN A 112 -6.10 -11.98 11.49
C ASN A 112 -6.16 -10.45 11.53
N PRO A 113 -5.99 -9.77 10.40
CA PRO A 113 -6.10 -8.32 10.35
C PRO A 113 -7.51 -7.83 10.67
N ILE A 114 -7.59 -6.70 11.36
CA ILE A 114 -8.83 -5.95 11.55
C ILE A 114 -8.84 -4.86 10.49
N LEU A 115 -9.66 -5.04 9.46
CA LEU A 115 -9.72 -4.16 8.31
C LEU A 115 -10.49 -2.88 8.61
N ASP A 116 -10.09 -1.78 7.97
CA ASP A 116 -10.84 -0.53 7.98
C ASP A 116 -12.01 -0.55 6.97
N GLU A 117 -12.73 0.57 6.87
CA GLU A 117 -13.90 0.70 5.99
C GLU A 117 -13.56 0.68 4.49
N GLN A 118 -12.29 0.89 4.13
CA GLN A 118 -11.80 0.94 2.73
C GLN A 118 -11.46 -0.45 2.16
N HIS A 119 -11.54 -1.48 2.99
CA HIS A 119 -11.16 -2.84 2.63
C HIS A 119 -12.28 -3.84 2.95
N ASP A 120 -12.49 -4.81 2.05
CA ASP A 120 -13.56 -5.80 2.17
C ASP A 120 -13.11 -7.12 2.74
N ASN A 121 -11.90 -7.52 2.40
CA ASN A 121 -11.41 -8.86 2.67
C ASN A 121 -9.90 -8.90 2.64
N PHE A 122 -9.32 -9.95 3.15
CA PHE A 122 -7.90 -10.25 3.05
C PHE A 122 -7.65 -11.70 2.68
N ILE A 123 -6.50 -11.97 2.13
CA ILE A 123 -6.00 -13.32 1.88
C ILE A 123 -4.54 -13.42 2.29
N TRP A 124 -4.14 -14.62 2.69
CA TRP A 124 -2.75 -15.03 2.73
C TRP A 124 -2.46 -15.83 1.48
N SER A 125 -1.62 -15.31 0.60
CA SER A 125 -1.40 -15.83 -0.74
C SER A 125 0.07 -16.24 -0.95
N GLU A 126 0.29 -17.37 -1.58
CA GLU A 126 1.62 -17.77 -2.07
C GLU A 126 2.04 -16.95 -3.30
N TYR A 127 1.09 -16.28 -3.94
CA TYR A 127 1.31 -15.50 -5.15
C TYR A 127 0.99 -14.03 -4.91
N ILE A 128 1.79 -13.17 -5.52
CA ILE A 128 1.52 -11.73 -5.60
C ILE A 128 0.77 -11.47 -6.91
N PRO A 129 -0.25 -10.59 -6.89
CA PRO A 129 -0.99 -10.24 -8.10
C PRO A 129 -0.09 -9.75 -9.23
N GLU A 130 -0.37 -10.19 -10.45
CA GLU A 130 0.42 -9.85 -11.63
C GLU A 130 0.49 -8.32 -11.85
N GLU A 131 -0.58 -7.60 -11.54
CA GLU A 131 -0.64 -6.15 -11.61
C GLU A 131 0.37 -5.49 -10.66
N LEU A 132 0.57 -6.06 -9.49
CA LEU A 132 1.58 -5.60 -8.53
C LEU A 132 2.98 -5.89 -9.07
N ILE A 133 3.20 -7.08 -9.62
CA ILE A 133 4.48 -7.48 -10.22
C ILE A 133 4.86 -6.59 -11.40
N LYS A 134 3.92 -6.32 -12.32
CA LYS A 134 4.16 -5.48 -13.50
C LYS A 134 4.57 -4.05 -13.17
N GLN A 135 4.13 -3.53 -12.05
CA GLN A 135 4.43 -2.16 -11.63
C GLN A 135 5.70 -2.06 -10.77
N THR A 136 6.26 -3.19 -10.37
CA THR A 136 7.46 -3.22 -9.54
C THR A 136 8.48 -4.21 -10.08
N THR A 137 9.48 -3.73 -10.77
CA THR A 137 10.68 -4.54 -11.06
C THR A 137 11.36 -5.07 -9.79
N PHE A 138 11.05 -4.50 -8.65
CA PHE A 138 11.63 -4.82 -7.36
C PHE A 138 11.06 -6.07 -6.72
N PHE A 139 9.77 -6.32 -6.82
CA PHE A 139 9.14 -7.53 -6.29
C PHE A 139 9.65 -8.79 -6.98
N ASN A 140 9.95 -8.72 -8.28
CA ASN A 140 10.51 -9.85 -9.01
C ASN A 140 11.82 -10.33 -8.42
N ASN A 141 12.69 -9.42 -7.96
CA ASN A 141 13.99 -9.78 -7.38
C ASN A 141 13.88 -10.26 -5.92
N PHE A 142 12.80 -9.91 -5.24
CA PHE A 142 12.62 -10.23 -3.83
C PHE A 142 11.88 -11.56 -3.61
N ILE A 143 10.92 -11.87 -4.47
CA ILE A 143 10.00 -13.01 -4.31
C ILE A 143 10.54 -14.29 -4.93
N PHE A 144 11.35 -14.19 -5.98
CA PHE A 144 11.89 -15.33 -6.72
C PHE A 144 13.34 -15.66 -6.36
N LYS A 145 13.83 -15.15 -5.26
CA LYS A 145 15.05 -15.62 -4.59
C LYS A 145 14.70 -16.46 -3.38
#